data_1a8cb89baf96d5dc6b3c050935cbd27d
#
_entry.id   1a8cb89baf96d5dc6b3c050935cbd27d
#
_cell.length_a   1.000
_cell.length_b   1.000
_cell.length_c   1.000
_cell.angle_alpha   90.00
_cell.angle_beta   90.00
_cell.angle_gamma   90.00
#
_symmetry.space_group_name_H-M   'P 1'
#
loop_
_entity.id
_entity.type
_entity.pdbx_description
1 polymer ?
#
loop_
_entity_poly.entity_id
_entity_poly.type
_entity_poly.pdbx_seq_one_letter_code
_entity_poly.pdbx_strand_id
1 'polypeptide(L)'
;MMKARLIYNPTSGQEIIKKHIADILDKLEQYGYEASAYQTTAEQDSAKKEAARATQAGFDLIIAAGGDGTINEVVAGISPFEKRPRLAIVPTGTTNDFARALKIPRGKPLEAIEIIGKNQILNIDVGHAIIKETKDEQYFINIAAGGGLTELTYSVPSHLKTAFGYLAYLAKGAELLPRVRKAPVRVVHDEGVFEGDISMFFAALTNSVGGFEKIAPDAKLDDGLFTLILVKTDNLFELIALLAIVANGKHLDDVNLEYIKTSKIEIEALGGQSILLNLDGEYGGDSPVQFDNLKGHLDMYVNLDEINDDHYIGDEETLALEAVAQKFAEEANKIKDEDETDQ
;
A
#
# COMPACT_ATOMS: atom_id res chain seq x y z
N MET A 1 -34.56 -3.60 -2.14
CA MET A 1 -33.60 -4.35 -1.32
C MET A 1 -32.23 -3.87 -1.72
N MET A 2 -31.32 -3.61 -0.80
CA MET A 2 -29.92 -3.25 -1.14
C MET A 2 -29.23 -4.45 -1.76
N LYS A 3 -28.30 -4.20 -2.70
CA LYS A 3 -27.60 -5.27 -3.42
C LYS A 3 -26.13 -5.33 -3.02
N ALA A 4 -25.63 -6.52 -2.71
CA ALA A 4 -24.25 -6.77 -2.39
C ALA A 4 -23.57 -7.71 -3.40
N ARG A 5 -22.32 -7.38 -3.78
CA ARG A 5 -21.51 -8.20 -4.67
C ARG A 5 -20.21 -8.61 -3.98
N LEU A 6 -20.07 -9.91 -3.69
CA LEU A 6 -18.81 -10.50 -3.25
C LEU A 6 -17.95 -10.79 -4.50
N ILE A 7 -16.82 -10.13 -4.63
CA ILE A 7 -15.81 -10.39 -5.66
C ILE A 7 -14.65 -11.10 -4.97
N TYR A 8 -14.39 -12.35 -5.32
CA TYR A 8 -13.39 -13.14 -4.60
C TYR A 8 -12.36 -13.80 -5.52
N ASN A 9 -11.11 -13.80 -5.05
CA ASN A 9 -10.02 -14.53 -5.69
C ASN A 9 -9.98 -15.97 -5.14
N PRO A 10 -10.26 -16.99 -5.98
CA PRO A 10 -10.38 -18.37 -5.53
C PRO A 10 -9.06 -19.00 -5.10
N THR A 11 -7.90 -18.42 -5.47
CA THR A 11 -6.57 -18.96 -5.19
C THR A 11 -5.84 -18.22 -4.08
N SER A 12 -6.44 -17.15 -3.54
CA SER A 12 -5.85 -16.37 -2.45
C SER A 12 -5.89 -17.14 -1.12
N GLY A 13 -4.82 -17.00 -0.32
CA GLY A 13 -4.77 -17.48 1.06
C GLY A 13 -5.10 -18.96 1.25
N GLN A 14 -4.46 -19.84 0.51
CA GLN A 14 -4.71 -21.30 0.56
C GLN A 14 -6.19 -21.66 0.30
N GLU A 15 -6.85 -20.86 -0.54
CA GLU A 15 -8.25 -21.09 -0.96
C GLU A 15 -9.30 -21.01 0.17
N ILE A 16 -8.97 -20.37 1.29
CA ILE A 16 -9.85 -20.31 2.47
C ILE A 16 -11.21 -19.72 2.15
N ILE A 17 -11.27 -18.73 1.25
CA ILE A 17 -12.52 -18.05 0.89
C ILE A 17 -13.57 -18.99 0.32
N LYS A 18 -13.17 -19.98 -0.49
CA LYS A 18 -14.10 -20.94 -1.11
C LYS A 18 -14.95 -21.70 -0.09
N LYS A 19 -14.40 -21.96 1.10
CA LYS A 19 -15.09 -22.70 2.16
C LYS A 19 -16.17 -21.88 2.85
N HIS A 20 -16.13 -20.54 2.73
CA HIS A 20 -16.99 -19.62 3.47
C HIS A 20 -17.96 -18.82 2.59
N ILE A 21 -18.00 -19.07 1.26
CA ILE A 21 -18.86 -18.29 0.36
C ILE A 21 -20.32 -18.33 0.78
N ALA A 22 -20.85 -19.52 1.06
CA ALA A 22 -22.25 -19.68 1.47
C ALA A 22 -22.52 -18.93 2.79
N ASP A 23 -21.68 -19.11 3.79
CA ASP A 23 -21.83 -18.44 5.10
C ASP A 23 -21.75 -16.92 4.97
N ILE A 24 -20.87 -16.40 4.07
CA ILE A 24 -20.75 -14.97 3.79
C ILE A 24 -22.04 -14.43 3.16
N LEU A 25 -22.59 -15.13 2.16
CA LEU A 25 -23.83 -14.71 1.50
C LEU A 25 -25.00 -14.72 2.50
N ASP A 26 -25.12 -15.76 3.30
CA ASP A 26 -26.15 -15.85 4.35
C ASP A 26 -26.05 -14.69 5.36
N LYS A 27 -24.82 -14.31 5.78
CA LYS A 27 -24.61 -13.15 6.66
C LYS A 27 -25.00 -11.84 5.98
N LEU A 28 -24.66 -11.65 4.71
CA LEU A 28 -25.06 -10.45 3.96
C LEU A 28 -26.58 -10.35 3.83
N GLU A 29 -27.28 -11.47 3.61
CA GLU A 29 -28.75 -11.51 3.60
C GLU A 29 -29.33 -11.14 4.96
N GLN A 30 -28.74 -11.62 6.07
CA GLN A 30 -29.13 -11.21 7.42
C GLN A 30 -28.95 -9.72 7.66
N TYR A 31 -27.98 -9.08 7.01
CA TYR A 31 -27.76 -7.62 7.05
C TYR A 31 -28.68 -6.85 6.07
N GLY A 32 -29.59 -7.54 5.36
CA GLY A 32 -30.60 -6.94 4.49
C GLY A 32 -30.17 -6.73 3.04
N TYR A 33 -29.09 -7.38 2.60
CA TYR A 33 -28.64 -7.32 1.21
C TYR A 33 -29.17 -8.50 0.39
N GLU A 34 -29.55 -8.26 -0.86
CA GLU A 34 -29.61 -9.28 -1.91
C GLU A 34 -28.18 -9.59 -2.33
N ALA A 35 -27.63 -10.72 -1.84
CA ALA A 35 -26.23 -11.04 -2.00
C ALA A 35 -25.94 -11.93 -3.22
N SER A 36 -24.83 -11.67 -3.87
CA SER A 36 -24.34 -12.49 -4.99
C SER A 36 -22.82 -12.53 -4.99
N ALA A 37 -22.24 -13.58 -5.59
CA ALA A 37 -20.81 -13.78 -5.64
C ALA A 37 -20.30 -13.82 -7.08
N TYR A 38 -19.05 -13.35 -7.28
CA TYR A 38 -18.28 -13.45 -8.52
C TYR A 38 -16.88 -13.96 -8.22
N GLN A 39 -16.51 -15.03 -8.88
CA GLN A 39 -15.16 -15.57 -8.84
C GLN A 39 -14.29 -14.90 -9.88
N THR A 40 -13.16 -14.32 -9.45
CA THR A 40 -12.17 -13.76 -10.38
C THR A 40 -11.53 -14.87 -11.21
N THR A 41 -11.08 -14.53 -12.40
CA THR A 41 -10.37 -15.41 -13.31
C THR A 41 -8.89 -15.03 -13.37
N ALA A 42 -8.10 -15.80 -14.12
CA ALA A 42 -6.71 -15.47 -14.39
C ALA A 42 -6.54 -14.35 -15.45
N GLU A 43 -7.64 -13.83 -16.00
CA GLU A 43 -7.58 -12.67 -16.90
C GLU A 43 -7.18 -11.42 -16.13
N GLN A 44 -6.37 -10.61 -16.78
CA GLN A 44 -5.96 -9.31 -16.22
C GLN A 44 -7.17 -8.43 -15.93
N ASP A 45 -7.12 -7.74 -14.81
CA ASP A 45 -8.17 -6.83 -14.35
C ASP A 45 -9.55 -7.51 -14.13
N SER A 46 -9.58 -8.79 -13.82
CA SER A 46 -10.84 -9.53 -13.64
C SER A 46 -11.71 -8.95 -12.53
N ALA A 47 -11.12 -8.63 -11.37
CA ALA A 47 -11.84 -8.02 -10.25
C ALA A 47 -12.23 -6.56 -10.57
N LYS A 48 -11.36 -5.80 -11.23
CA LYS A 48 -11.61 -4.41 -11.67
C LYS A 48 -12.82 -4.33 -12.62
N LYS A 49 -12.86 -5.19 -13.64
CA LYS A 49 -13.96 -5.25 -14.61
C LYS A 49 -15.30 -5.57 -13.94
N GLU A 50 -15.31 -6.55 -13.03
CA GLU A 50 -16.53 -6.90 -12.30
C GLU A 50 -16.96 -5.81 -11.32
N ALA A 51 -16.02 -5.16 -10.62
CA ALA A 51 -16.32 -4.05 -9.73
C ALA A 51 -16.95 -2.87 -10.50
N ALA A 52 -16.39 -2.51 -11.65
CA ALA A 52 -16.96 -1.49 -12.54
C ALA A 52 -18.37 -1.86 -13.02
N ARG A 53 -18.57 -3.12 -13.46
CA ARG A 53 -19.87 -3.63 -13.88
C ARG A 53 -20.90 -3.57 -12.76
N ALA A 54 -20.53 -4.01 -11.55
CA ALA A 54 -21.41 -3.99 -10.39
C ALA A 54 -21.78 -2.55 -9.98
N THR A 55 -20.84 -1.62 -10.05
CA THR A 55 -21.06 -0.19 -9.80
C THR A 55 -22.08 0.38 -10.79
N GLN A 56 -21.89 0.15 -12.09
CA GLN A 56 -22.86 0.57 -13.12
C GLN A 56 -24.23 -0.07 -12.95
N ALA A 57 -24.30 -1.33 -12.47
CA ALA A 57 -25.53 -2.02 -12.21
C ALA A 57 -26.25 -1.57 -10.91
N GLY A 58 -25.67 -0.57 -10.21
CA GLY A 58 -26.26 0.03 -9.03
C GLY A 58 -26.26 -0.88 -7.80
N PHE A 59 -25.19 -1.66 -7.61
CA PHE A 59 -24.96 -2.35 -6.34
C PHE A 59 -24.65 -1.33 -5.24
N ASP A 60 -25.14 -1.60 -4.03
CA ASP A 60 -24.97 -0.72 -2.87
C ASP A 60 -23.70 -1.04 -2.07
N LEU A 61 -23.23 -2.29 -2.19
CA LEU A 61 -22.06 -2.80 -1.50
C LEU A 61 -21.26 -3.72 -2.40
N ILE A 62 -19.94 -3.51 -2.44
CA ILE A 62 -18.97 -4.45 -3.02
C ILE A 62 -18.06 -4.98 -1.89
N ILE A 63 -17.86 -6.28 -1.85
CA ILE A 63 -16.94 -6.94 -0.93
C ILE A 63 -15.78 -7.50 -1.74
N ALA A 64 -14.55 -6.98 -1.50
CA ALA A 64 -13.34 -7.48 -2.11
C ALA A 64 -12.72 -8.57 -1.23
N ALA A 65 -12.72 -9.82 -1.69
CA ALA A 65 -12.17 -10.95 -0.94
C ALA A 65 -10.92 -11.52 -1.66
N GLY A 66 -9.74 -11.25 -1.10
CA GLY A 66 -8.48 -11.63 -1.73
C GLY A 66 -7.26 -11.06 -1.02
N GLY A 67 -6.14 -11.02 -1.74
CA GLY A 67 -4.93 -10.29 -1.34
C GLY A 67 -4.97 -8.83 -1.80
N ASP A 68 -3.87 -8.10 -1.56
CA ASP A 68 -3.74 -6.68 -1.89
C ASP A 68 -4.07 -6.39 -3.35
N GLY A 69 -3.58 -7.18 -4.30
CA GLY A 69 -3.89 -6.98 -5.73
C GLY A 69 -5.39 -7.08 -6.06
N THR A 70 -6.13 -8.03 -5.43
CA THR A 70 -7.58 -8.13 -5.63
C THR A 70 -8.33 -6.92 -5.08
N ILE A 71 -7.90 -6.43 -3.90
CA ILE A 71 -8.48 -5.25 -3.26
C ILE A 71 -8.22 -4.03 -4.12
N ASN A 72 -6.99 -3.86 -4.58
CA ASN A 72 -6.59 -2.74 -5.46
C ASN A 72 -7.36 -2.76 -6.79
N GLU A 73 -7.49 -3.91 -7.46
CA GLU A 73 -8.31 -4.03 -8.67
C GLU A 73 -9.77 -3.60 -8.43
N VAL A 74 -10.38 -4.01 -7.30
CA VAL A 74 -11.75 -3.60 -6.96
C VAL A 74 -11.82 -2.09 -6.76
N VAL A 75 -10.91 -1.50 -6.01
CA VAL A 75 -10.83 -0.03 -5.82
C VAL A 75 -10.67 0.67 -7.16
N ALA A 76 -9.74 0.23 -8.01
CA ALA A 76 -9.54 0.80 -9.33
C ALA A 76 -10.79 0.66 -10.24
N GLY A 77 -11.61 -0.36 -10.01
CA GLY A 77 -12.87 -0.57 -10.72
C GLY A 77 -14.00 0.36 -10.30
N ILE A 78 -14.06 0.75 -9.02
CA ILE A 78 -15.14 1.62 -8.49
C ILE A 78 -14.78 3.10 -8.47
N SER A 79 -13.50 3.44 -8.36
CA SER A 79 -13.02 4.82 -8.19
C SER A 79 -13.40 5.80 -9.32
N PRO A 80 -13.45 5.40 -10.62
CA PRO A 80 -13.82 6.31 -11.69
C PRO A 80 -15.27 6.82 -11.67
N PHE A 81 -16.16 6.23 -10.87
CA PHE A 81 -17.57 6.56 -10.87
C PHE A 81 -17.88 7.68 -9.87
N GLU A 82 -18.84 8.56 -10.20
CA GLU A 82 -19.33 9.56 -9.26
C GLU A 82 -20.14 8.94 -8.11
N LYS A 83 -21.05 8.00 -8.45
CA LYS A 83 -21.80 7.24 -7.47
C LYS A 83 -21.13 5.88 -7.26
N ARG A 84 -20.51 5.72 -6.11
CA ARG A 84 -19.77 4.52 -5.73
C ARG A 84 -20.57 3.69 -4.71
N PRO A 85 -20.51 2.34 -4.80
CA PRO A 85 -20.98 1.47 -3.74
C PRO A 85 -20.10 1.60 -2.51
N ARG A 86 -20.61 1.26 -1.34
CA ARG A 86 -19.77 1.04 -0.17
C ARG A 86 -18.81 -0.11 -0.42
N LEU A 87 -17.65 -0.07 0.22
CA LEU A 87 -16.65 -1.12 0.13
C LEU A 87 -16.51 -1.85 1.48
N ALA A 88 -16.37 -3.17 1.43
CA ALA A 88 -15.85 -3.98 2.52
C ALA A 88 -14.75 -4.89 1.99
N ILE A 89 -13.84 -5.31 2.83
CA ILE A 89 -12.77 -6.23 2.43
C ILE A 89 -12.76 -7.48 3.30
N VAL A 90 -12.41 -8.60 2.69
CA VAL A 90 -12.13 -9.87 3.35
C VAL A 90 -10.70 -10.28 3.00
N PRO A 91 -9.72 -9.89 3.83
CA PRO A 91 -8.32 -10.10 3.53
C PRO A 91 -7.95 -11.57 3.69
N THR A 92 -7.57 -12.21 2.58
CA THR A 92 -7.15 -13.61 2.53
C THR A 92 -5.76 -13.80 1.93
N GLY A 93 -5.07 -12.72 1.54
CA GLY A 93 -3.70 -12.74 1.04
C GLY A 93 -2.67 -12.90 2.16
N THR A 94 -1.39 -12.83 1.78
CA THR A 94 -0.27 -13.00 2.73
C THR A 94 -0.01 -11.73 3.52
N THR A 95 0.10 -10.58 2.88
CA THR A 95 0.49 -9.31 3.51
C THR A 95 -0.72 -8.51 3.95
N ASN A 96 -1.62 -8.19 3.02
CA ASN A 96 -2.85 -7.42 3.23
C ASN A 96 -2.58 -6.10 3.99
N ASP A 97 -1.67 -5.27 3.46
CA ASP A 97 -1.25 -4.02 4.09
C ASP A 97 -2.42 -3.07 4.37
N PHE A 98 -3.35 -2.94 3.42
CA PHE A 98 -4.53 -2.10 3.60
C PHE A 98 -5.44 -2.60 4.72
N ALA A 99 -5.63 -3.92 4.85
CA ALA A 99 -6.39 -4.50 5.94
C ALA A 99 -5.70 -4.31 7.30
N ARG A 100 -4.35 -4.29 7.34
CA ARG A 100 -3.58 -3.95 8.55
C ARG A 100 -3.86 -2.52 8.99
N ALA A 101 -3.76 -1.56 8.08
CA ALA A 101 -4.05 -0.15 8.37
C ALA A 101 -5.47 0.06 8.90
N LEU A 102 -6.43 -0.72 8.42
CA LEU A 102 -7.83 -0.69 8.83
C LEU A 102 -8.16 -1.60 10.03
N LYS A 103 -7.17 -2.33 10.58
CA LYS A 103 -7.35 -3.30 11.68
C LYS A 103 -8.42 -4.37 11.37
N ILE A 104 -8.56 -4.77 10.10
CA ILE A 104 -9.51 -5.80 9.67
C ILE A 104 -8.89 -7.19 9.87
N PRO A 105 -9.61 -8.16 10.50
CA PRO A 105 -9.11 -9.49 10.76
C PRO A 105 -8.66 -10.21 9.48
N ARG A 106 -7.38 -10.62 9.44
CA ARG A 106 -6.78 -11.32 8.29
C ARG A 106 -6.90 -12.84 8.45
N GLY A 107 -7.16 -13.53 7.34
CA GLY A 107 -7.32 -14.99 7.33
C GLY A 107 -8.57 -15.51 8.06
N LYS A 108 -9.47 -14.60 8.45
CA LYS A 108 -10.72 -14.88 9.19
C LYS A 108 -11.93 -14.31 8.46
N PRO A 109 -12.39 -14.94 7.36
CA PRO A 109 -13.40 -14.35 6.48
C PRO A 109 -14.70 -13.96 7.16
N LEU A 110 -15.19 -14.76 8.11
CA LEU A 110 -16.45 -14.49 8.78
C LEU A 110 -16.35 -13.34 9.80
N GLU A 111 -15.21 -13.23 10.51
CA GLU A 111 -14.97 -12.09 11.41
C GLU A 111 -14.88 -10.76 10.61
N ALA A 112 -14.23 -10.80 9.43
CA ALA A 112 -14.17 -9.63 8.55
C ALA A 112 -15.56 -9.20 8.04
N ILE A 113 -16.44 -10.12 7.71
CA ILE A 113 -17.81 -9.82 7.29
C ILE A 113 -18.68 -9.27 8.45
N GLU A 114 -18.40 -9.66 9.69
CA GLU A 114 -19.13 -9.13 10.87
C GLU A 114 -18.94 -7.61 11.05
N ILE A 115 -17.89 -7.03 10.53
CA ILE A 115 -17.65 -5.58 10.54
C ILE A 115 -18.78 -4.84 9.81
N ILE A 116 -19.35 -5.41 8.73
CA ILE A 116 -20.49 -4.82 8.02
C ILE A 116 -21.70 -4.67 8.96
N GLY A 117 -21.93 -5.66 9.85
CA GLY A 117 -23.01 -5.64 10.82
C GLY A 117 -22.87 -4.52 11.88
N LYS A 118 -21.67 -4.01 12.14
CA LYS A 118 -21.44 -2.85 13.03
C LYS A 118 -21.93 -1.54 12.39
N ASN A 119 -22.08 -1.49 11.08
CA ASN A 119 -22.52 -0.34 10.29
C ASN A 119 -21.72 0.94 10.58
N GLN A 120 -20.42 0.79 10.83
CA GLN A 120 -19.47 1.88 10.99
C GLN A 120 -18.77 2.15 9.66
N ILE A 121 -18.76 3.40 9.20
CA ILE A 121 -18.24 3.81 7.90
C ILE A 121 -17.12 4.82 8.11
N LEU A 122 -16.01 4.61 7.41
CA LEU A 122 -14.94 5.59 7.23
C LEU A 122 -14.90 6.02 5.76
N ASN A 123 -14.82 7.33 5.53
CA ASN A 123 -14.60 7.89 4.19
C ASN A 123 -13.10 7.91 3.93
N ILE A 124 -12.59 6.95 3.18
CA ILE A 124 -11.15 6.80 2.95
C ILE A 124 -10.67 7.57 1.72
N ASP A 125 -9.46 8.04 1.82
CA ASP A 125 -8.74 8.67 0.72
C ASP A 125 -8.29 7.63 -0.31
N VAL A 126 -8.17 8.06 -1.56
CA VAL A 126 -7.65 7.23 -2.67
C VAL A 126 -6.62 8.05 -3.44
N GLY A 127 -5.48 7.46 -3.72
CA GLY A 127 -4.49 8.07 -4.60
C GLY A 127 -4.88 7.89 -6.07
N HIS A 128 -4.79 8.97 -6.82
CA HIS A 128 -5.03 8.98 -8.26
C HIS A 128 -3.73 9.37 -8.97
N ALA A 129 -3.19 8.45 -9.74
CA ALA A 129 -1.96 8.63 -10.52
C ALA A 129 -2.31 8.91 -11.99
N ILE A 130 -1.74 9.96 -12.56
CA ILE A 130 -1.87 10.35 -13.96
C ILE A 130 -0.49 10.37 -14.59
N ILE A 131 -0.23 9.42 -15.48
CA ILE A 131 1.02 9.38 -16.25
C ILE A 131 0.97 10.45 -17.32
N LYS A 132 1.83 11.48 -17.24
CA LYS A 132 1.68 12.67 -18.08
C LYS A 132 1.88 12.40 -19.57
N GLU A 133 2.71 11.43 -19.95
CA GLU A 133 2.99 11.10 -21.33
C GLU A 133 1.85 10.32 -22.01
N THR A 134 1.38 9.24 -21.37
CA THR A 134 0.36 8.34 -21.93
C THR A 134 -1.06 8.80 -21.63
N LYS A 135 -1.25 9.63 -20.60
CA LYS A 135 -2.55 10.00 -20.01
C LYS A 135 -3.28 8.83 -19.37
N ASP A 136 -2.55 7.75 -19.06
CA ASP A 136 -3.10 6.64 -18.30
C ASP A 136 -3.39 7.07 -16.87
N GLU A 137 -4.55 6.67 -16.37
CA GLU A 137 -5.01 6.94 -15.01
C GLU A 137 -5.10 5.65 -14.22
N GLN A 138 -4.55 5.68 -13.02
CA GLN A 138 -4.57 4.55 -12.10
C GLN A 138 -4.92 5.00 -10.70
N TYR A 139 -5.44 4.08 -9.87
CA TYR A 139 -5.82 4.35 -8.49
C TYR A 139 -5.05 3.43 -7.57
N PHE A 140 -4.70 3.92 -6.39
CA PHE A 140 -4.01 3.16 -5.34
C PHE A 140 -4.51 3.58 -3.96
N ILE A 141 -4.36 2.69 -2.97
CA ILE A 141 -4.92 2.88 -1.62
C ILE A 141 -3.89 2.84 -0.50
N ASN A 142 -2.68 2.33 -0.77
CA ASN A 142 -1.63 2.28 0.23
C ASN A 142 -0.48 3.22 -0.09
N ILE A 143 0.20 2.97 -1.22
CA ILE A 143 1.46 3.64 -1.51
C ILE A 143 1.75 3.73 -3.00
N ALA A 144 2.27 4.88 -3.42
CA ALA A 144 3.03 5.01 -4.66
C ALA A 144 4.52 5.12 -4.31
N ALA A 145 5.37 4.44 -5.07
CA ALA A 145 6.81 4.47 -4.91
C ALA A 145 7.52 4.56 -6.26
N GLY A 146 8.74 5.07 -6.27
CA GLY A 146 9.58 5.08 -7.46
C GLY A 146 11.05 5.31 -7.13
N GLY A 147 11.94 4.93 -8.05
CA GLY A 147 13.39 5.10 -7.92
C GLY A 147 14.18 3.80 -8.01
N GLY A 148 15.47 3.86 -7.70
CA GLY A 148 16.43 2.80 -7.99
C GLY A 148 16.18 1.46 -7.33
N LEU A 149 15.43 1.41 -6.22
CA LEU A 149 15.03 0.14 -5.59
C LEU A 149 13.74 -0.45 -6.19
N THR A 150 12.92 0.36 -6.83
CA THR A 150 11.68 -0.11 -7.47
C THR A 150 12.00 -1.12 -8.56
N GLU A 151 13.08 -0.92 -9.32
CA GLU A 151 13.56 -1.88 -10.31
C GLU A 151 13.95 -3.24 -9.69
N LEU A 152 14.52 -3.22 -8.48
CA LEU A 152 14.90 -4.43 -7.75
C LEU A 152 13.66 -5.20 -7.27
N THR A 153 12.56 -4.53 -6.91
CA THR A 153 11.34 -5.21 -6.43
C THR A 153 10.71 -6.10 -7.49
N TYR A 154 10.81 -5.73 -8.77
CA TYR A 154 10.29 -6.55 -9.87
C TYR A 154 11.13 -7.80 -10.14
N SER A 155 12.41 -7.82 -9.77
CA SER A 155 13.31 -8.96 -9.91
C SER A 155 13.28 -9.94 -8.73
N VAL A 156 12.61 -9.59 -7.64
CA VAL A 156 12.49 -10.45 -6.44
C VAL A 156 11.52 -11.60 -6.68
N PRO A 157 11.94 -12.85 -6.43
CA PRO A 157 11.05 -14.01 -6.52
C PRO A 157 9.81 -13.84 -5.62
N SER A 158 8.64 -14.29 -6.11
CA SER A 158 7.35 -14.08 -5.45
C SER A 158 7.27 -14.63 -4.01
N HIS A 159 8.06 -15.66 -3.67
CA HIS A 159 8.15 -16.20 -2.31
C HIS A 159 8.96 -15.33 -1.32
N LEU A 160 9.71 -14.33 -1.82
CA LEU A 160 10.44 -13.34 -1.02
C LEU A 160 9.75 -11.97 -0.99
N LYS A 161 8.55 -11.86 -1.54
CA LYS A 161 7.78 -10.60 -1.55
C LYS A 161 7.23 -10.18 -0.17
N THR A 162 7.52 -10.93 0.89
CA THR A 162 7.32 -10.45 2.27
C THR A 162 8.39 -9.41 2.61
N ALA A 163 8.06 -8.45 3.47
CA ALA A 163 9.02 -7.42 3.90
C ALA A 163 10.32 -8.04 4.45
N PHE A 164 10.24 -9.14 5.18
CA PHE A 164 11.40 -9.90 5.66
C PHE A 164 12.27 -10.46 4.53
N GLY A 165 11.66 -11.13 3.56
CA GLY A 165 12.38 -11.67 2.41
C GLY A 165 13.03 -10.57 1.58
N TYR A 166 12.37 -9.43 1.45
CA TYR A 166 12.88 -8.25 0.76
C TYR A 166 14.09 -7.64 1.49
N LEU A 167 14.01 -7.43 2.82
CA LEU A 167 15.14 -6.93 3.62
C LEU A 167 16.33 -7.89 3.59
N ALA A 168 16.10 -9.20 3.70
CA ALA A 168 17.17 -10.21 3.60
C ALA A 168 17.81 -10.22 2.21
N TYR A 169 17.01 -10.00 1.15
CA TYR A 169 17.50 -9.86 -0.21
C TYR A 169 18.32 -8.59 -0.41
N LEU A 170 17.87 -7.45 0.13
CA LEU A 170 18.60 -6.19 0.12
C LEU A 170 19.93 -6.29 0.88
N ALA A 171 19.92 -6.88 2.07
CA ALA A 171 21.13 -7.07 2.87
C ALA A 171 22.18 -7.93 2.15
N LYS A 172 21.75 -9.00 1.48
CA LYS A 172 22.62 -9.81 0.64
C LYS A 172 23.09 -9.09 -0.63
N GLY A 173 22.23 -8.23 -1.18
CA GLY A 173 22.54 -7.37 -2.32
C GLY A 173 23.53 -6.23 -1.99
N ALA A 174 23.50 -5.74 -0.74
CA ALA A 174 24.37 -4.67 -0.27
C ALA A 174 25.86 -5.04 -0.33
N GLU A 175 26.20 -6.31 -0.15
CA GLU A 175 27.57 -6.82 -0.32
C GLU A 175 28.06 -6.76 -1.79
N LEU A 176 27.14 -6.82 -2.75
CA LEU A 176 27.42 -6.89 -4.18
C LEU A 176 27.23 -5.53 -4.90
N LEU A 177 26.28 -4.72 -4.42
CA LEU A 177 25.91 -3.42 -5.00
C LEU A 177 25.73 -2.39 -3.87
N PRO A 178 26.82 -1.82 -3.34
CA PRO A 178 26.75 -0.95 -2.16
C PRO A 178 26.06 0.39 -2.41
N ARG A 179 25.71 0.73 -3.65
CA ARG A 179 25.07 2.00 -4.02
C ARG A 179 23.86 1.82 -4.91
N VAL A 180 22.84 2.61 -4.62
CA VAL A 180 21.62 2.76 -5.42
C VAL A 180 21.78 3.97 -6.34
N ARG A 181 21.30 3.88 -7.57
CA ARG A 181 21.36 5.04 -8.49
C ARG A 181 20.44 6.15 -7.97
N LYS A 182 21.01 7.35 -7.89
CA LYS A 182 20.21 8.56 -7.73
C LYS A 182 19.75 9.07 -9.10
N ALA A 183 18.56 9.67 -9.10
CA ALA A 183 18.06 10.42 -10.25
C ALA A 183 17.82 11.87 -9.83
N PRO A 184 18.27 12.85 -10.65
CA PRO A 184 17.90 14.23 -10.44
C PRO A 184 16.40 14.38 -10.76
N VAL A 185 15.66 14.97 -9.82
CA VAL A 185 14.22 15.14 -9.92
C VAL A 185 13.79 16.56 -9.62
N ARG A 186 12.65 16.92 -10.19
CA ARG A 186 11.84 18.05 -9.79
C ARG A 186 10.52 17.51 -9.24
N VAL A 187 10.24 17.82 -7.96
CA VAL A 187 9.02 17.42 -7.27
C VAL A 187 8.25 18.67 -6.86
N VAL A 188 7.04 18.82 -7.37
CA VAL A 188 6.14 19.91 -7.01
C VAL A 188 5.11 19.38 -6.02
N HIS A 189 4.90 20.09 -4.92
CA HIS A 189 3.93 19.79 -3.87
C HIS A 189 3.23 21.06 -3.39
N ASP A 190 2.24 20.95 -2.50
CA ASP A 190 1.39 22.07 -2.11
C ASP A 190 2.17 23.27 -1.55
N GLU A 191 3.25 23.03 -0.83
CA GLU A 191 4.03 24.09 -0.16
C GLU A 191 5.24 24.59 -0.96
N GLY A 192 5.55 23.95 -2.11
CA GLY A 192 6.69 24.38 -2.90
C GLY A 192 7.21 23.39 -3.93
N VAL A 193 8.50 23.48 -4.18
CA VAL A 193 9.22 22.65 -5.16
C VAL A 193 10.50 22.16 -4.54
N PHE A 194 10.73 20.86 -4.60
CA PHE A 194 12.00 20.24 -4.32
C PHE A 194 12.73 19.98 -5.66
N GLU A 195 13.99 20.37 -5.74
CA GLU A 195 14.90 20.00 -6.85
C GLU A 195 16.18 19.42 -6.26
N GLY A 196 16.53 18.20 -6.65
CA GLY A 196 17.70 17.50 -6.13
C GLY A 196 17.75 16.04 -6.56
N ASP A 197 18.80 15.36 -6.08
CA ASP A 197 19.00 13.95 -6.36
C ASP A 197 18.33 13.08 -5.30
N ILE A 198 17.49 12.14 -5.73
CA ILE A 198 16.88 11.13 -4.87
C ILE A 198 17.21 9.73 -5.36
N SER A 199 17.33 8.77 -4.44
CA SER A 199 17.44 7.35 -4.77
C SER A 199 16.06 6.72 -4.93
N MET A 200 15.08 7.22 -4.17
CA MET A 200 13.68 6.77 -4.24
C MET A 200 12.74 7.77 -3.58
N PHE A 201 11.46 7.60 -3.85
CA PHE A 201 10.39 8.29 -3.13
C PHE A 201 9.27 7.33 -2.75
N PHE A 202 8.51 7.74 -1.74
CA PHE A 202 7.26 7.12 -1.32
C PHE A 202 6.19 8.20 -1.15
N ALA A 203 4.99 7.94 -1.67
CA ALA A 203 3.79 8.73 -1.39
C ALA A 203 2.76 7.80 -0.74
N ALA A 204 2.70 7.84 0.59
CA ALA A 204 1.89 6.93 1.38
C ALA A 204 0.55 7.56 1.76
N LEU A 205 -0.53 6.76 1.68
CA LEU A 205 -1.88 7.06 2.18
C LEU A 205 -2.14 6.39 3.53
N THR A 206 -1.40 5.32 3.81
CA THR A 206 -1.55 4.53 5.03
C THR A 206 -0.23 4.43 5.78
N ASN A 207 -0.28 4.08 7.05
CA ASN A 207 0.91 3.81 7.85
C ASN A 207 1.53 2.42 7.58
N SER A 208 0.80 1.50 6.94
CA SER A 208 1.24 0.13 6.69
C SER A 208 1.74 -0.04 5.26
N VAL A 209 3.01 -0.41 5.11
CA VAL A 209 3.64 -0.68 3.81
C VAL A 209 4.56 -1.88 3.91
N GLY A 210 4.32 -2.91 3.09
CA GLY A 210 5.15 -4.12 3.05
C GLY A 210 5.20 -4.87 4.39
N GLY A 211 4.17 -4.74 5.23
CA GLY A 211 4.11 -5.31 6.57
C GLY A 211 4.69 -4.42 7.67
N PHE A 212 5.26 -3.25 7.34
CA PHE A 212 5.72 -2.28 8.34
C PHE A 212 4.62 -1.25 8.64
N GLU A 213 4.26 -1.08 9.92
CA GLU A 213 3.16 -0.20 10.35
C GLU A 213 3.61 1.21 10.78
N LYS A 214 4.90 1.56 10.62
CA LYS A 214 5.46 2.85 11.11
C LYS A 214 6.21 3.64 10.04
N ILE A 215 6.09 3.28 8.75
CA ILE A 215 6.76 4.02 7.65
C ILE A 215 6.25 5.45 7.57
N ALA A 216 4.95 5.63 7.71
CA ALA A 216 4.29 6.93 7.78
C ALA A 216 3.40 6.97 9.02
N PRO A 217 3.99 7.12 10.25
CA PRO A 217 3.26 6.93 11.50
C PRO A 217 2.14 7.94 11.72
N ASP A 218 2.20 9.07 11.04
CA ASP A 218 1.20 10.13 11.05
C ASP A 218 0.28 10.14 9.82
N ALA A 219 0.38 9.13 8.94
CA ALA A 219 -0.55 8.97 7.84
C ALA A 219 -1.95 8.68 8.37
N LYS A 220 -2.93 9.41 7.86
CA LYS A 220 -4.35 9.23 8.15
C LYS A 220 -5.08 8.82 6.90
N LEU A 221 -6.09 7.99 7.09
CA LEU A 221 -6.87 7.42 6.00
C LEU A 221 -7.87 8.41 5.35
N ASP A 222 -8.06 9.61 5.96
CA ASP A 222 -9.16 10.51 5.65
C ASP A 222 -8.82 12.01 5.74
N ASP A 223 -7.53 12.37 5.85
CA ASP A 223 -7.11 13.76 5.99
C ASP A 223 -6.94 14.51 4.64
N GLY A 224 -6.91 13.79 3.54
CA GLY A 224 -6.73 14.32 2.19
C GLY A 224 -5.25 14.58 1.85
N LEU A 225 -4.32 13.98 2.59
CA LEU A 225 -2.90 14.22 2.42
C LEU A 225 -2.12 12.92 2.19
N PHE A 226 -1.19 12.96 1.26
CA PHE A 226 -0.10 11.99 1.19
C PHE A 226 0.97 12.31 2.23
N THR A 227 1.60 11.29 2.73
CA THR A 227 2.93 11.41 3.32
C THR A 227 3.95 11.13 2.23
N LEU A 228 4.58 12.20 1.72
CA LEU A 228 5.65 12.10 0.73
C LEU A 228 7.00 12.03 1.44
N ILE A 229 7.76 10.97 1.16
CA ILE A 229 9.10 10.75 1.68
C ILE A 229 10.06 10.69 0.49
N LEU A 230 11.03 11.62 0.44
CA LEU A 230 12.09 11.61 -0.56
C LEU A 230 13.38 11.12 0.10
N VAL A 231 14.00 10.09 -0.45
CA VAL A 231 15.22 9.48 0.09
C VAL A 231 16.43 9.97 -0.71
N LYS A 232 17.36 10.65 -0.04
CA LYS A 232 18.51 11.32 -0.66
C LYS A 232 19.79 10.51 -0.60
N THR A 233 19.87 9.46 0.22
CA THR A 233 21.07 8.60 0.27
C THR A 233 21.17 7.66 -0.94
N ASP A 234 22.39 7.40 -1.42
CA ASP A 234 22.69 6.36 -2.41
C ASP A 234 23.38 5.14 -1.80
N ASN A 235 23.69 5.20 -0.53
CA ASN A 235 24.31 4.09 0.20
C ASN A 235 23.25 3.07 0.61
N LEU A 236 23.37 1.84 0.12
CA LEU A 236 22.39 0.79 0.41
C LEU A 236 22.37 0.40 1.88
N PHE A 237 23.49 0.47 2.60
CA PHE A 237 23.53 0.22 4.06
C PHE A 237 22.80 1.32 4.83
N GLU A 238 23.00 2.59 4.46
CA GLU A 238 22.24 3.69 5.06
C GLU A 238 20.75 3.57 4.78
N LEU A 239 20.38 3.13 3.58
CA LEU A 239 18.98 2.89 3.22
C LEU A 239 18.36 1.76 4.03
N ILE A 240 19.08 0.65 4.26
CA ILE A 240 18.61 -0.44 5.14
C ILE A 240 18.48 0.07 6.59
N ALA A 241 19.46 0.87 7.06
CA ALA A 241 19.39 1.48 8.37
C ALA A 241 18.20 2.46 8.49
N LEU A 242 17.93 3.26 7.46
CA LEU A 242 16.75 4.13 7.39
C LEU A 242 15.46 3.34 7.45
N LEU A 243 15.34 2.23 6.71
CA LEU A 243 14.16 1.36 6.77
C LEU A 243 13.92 0.81 8.18
N ALA A 244 15.01 0.48 8.89
CA ALA A 244 14.92 0.02 10.28
C ALA A 244 14.58 1.17 11.27
N ILE A 245 15.07 2.38 11.04
CA ILE A 245 14.73 3.57 11.82
C ILE A 245 13.26 3.96 11.56
N VAL A 246 12.84 3.86 10.31
CA VAL A 246 11.45 4.06 9.86
C VAL A 246 10.51 3.07 10.53
N ALA A 247 10.89 1.79 10.61
CA ALA A 247 10.12 0.77 11.33
C ALA A 247 9.91 1.10 12.82
N ASN A 248 10.79 1.92 13.43
CA ASN A 248 10.68 2.39 14.80
C ASN A 248 10.05 3.80 14.94
N GLY A 249 9.63 4.45 13.84
CA GLY A 249 8.99 5.77 13.85
C GLY A 249 9.90 6.94 14.24
N LYS A 250 11.23 6.79 14.18
CA LYS A 250 12.23 7.80 14.63
C LYS A 250 12.92 8.55 13.48
N HIS A 251 12.41 8.44 12.26
CA HIS A 251 13.08 8.90 11.03
C HIS A 251 12.78 10.34 10.61
N LEU A 252 11.85 11.02 11.28
CA LEU A 252 11.32 12.31 10.84
C LEU A 252 12.37 13.43 10.79
N ASP A 253 13.48 13.30 11.51
CA ASP A 253 14.56 14.30 11.60
C ASP A 253 15.84 13.88 10.86
N ASP A 254 15.83 12.82 10.03
CA ASP A 254 17.03 12.36 9.34
C ASP A 254 17.37 13.27 8.13
N VAL A 255 18.62 13.70 8.03
CA VAL A 255 19.11 14.62 6.97
C VAL A 255 19.03 14.03 5.56
N ASN A 256 18.97 12.69 5.44
CA ASN A 256 18.83 11.98 4.18
C ASN A 256 17.37 11.82 3.73
N LEU A 257 16.41 12.33 4.51
CA LEU A 257 15.00 12.28 4.18
C LEU A 257 14.43 13.70 4.04
N GLU A 258 13.52 13.88 3.09
CA GLU A 258 12.51 14.95 3.12
C GLU A 258 11.16 14.32 3.43
N TYR A 259 10.45 14.86 4.39
CA TYR A 259 9.15 14.39 4.85
C TYR A 259 8.12 15.50 4.68
N ILE A 260 7.16 15.31 3.78
CA ILE A 260 6.25 16.35 3.32
C ILE A 260 4.82 15.83 3.37
N LYS A 261 3.90 16.60 3.97
CA LYS A 261 2.45 16.37 3.85
C LYS A 261 1.90 17.20 2.71
N THR A 262 1.20 16.57 1.79
CA THR A 262 0.71 17.24 0.59
C THR A 262 -0.49 16.52 -0.02
N SER A 263 -1.41 17.29 -0.60
CA SER A 263 -2.57 16.72 -1.30
C SER A 263 -2.28 16.39 -2.77
N LYS A 264 -1.22 17.00 -3.32
CA LYS A 264 -0.82 16.85 -4.71
C LYS A 264 0.69 16.72 -4.85
N ILE A 265 1.12 15.84 -5.74
CA ILE A 265 2.53 15.62 -6.06
C ILE A 265 2.69 15.56 -7.57
N GLU A 266 3.66 16.30 -8.12
CA GLU A 266 4.10 16.11 -9.50
C GLU A 266 5.59 15.73 -9.46
N ILE A 267 5.96 14.61 -10.09
CA ILE A 267 7.34 14.13 -10.13
C ILE A 267 7.79 14.03 -11.58
N GLU A 268 8.90 14.67 -11.85
CA GLU A 268 9.61 14.63 -13.14
C GLU A 268 11.08 14.29 -12.91
N ALA A 269 11.57 13.26 -13.59
CA ALA A 269 13.00 12.98 -13.63
C ALA A 269 13.68 13.90 -14.63
N LEU A 270 14.80 14.52 -14.24
CA LEU A 270 15.54 15.45 -15.05
C LEU A 270 16.61 14.73 -15.88
N GLY A 271 17.15 15.43 -16.89
CA GLY A 271 18.27 14.91 -17.71
C GLY A 271 17.88 13.76 -18.66
N GLY A 272 16.61 13.64 -19.03
CA GLY A 272 16.14 12.59 -19.97
C GLY A 272 16.08 11.20 -19.35
N GLN A 273 16.07 11.10 -18.04
CA GLN A 273 15.86 9.87 -17.30
C GLN A 273 14.36 9.62 -17.10
N SER A 274 14.00 8.39 -16.75
CA SER A 274 12.66 8.00 -16.34
C SER A 274 12.73 7.24 -15.03
N ILE A 275 11.72 7.38 -14.19
CA ILE A 275 11.58 6.65 -12.93
C ILE A 275 10.42 5.71 -13.09
N LEU A 276 10.69 4.42 -12.90
CA LEU A 276 9.67 3.38 -12.82
C LEU A 276 8.82 3.57 -11.56
N LEU A 277 7.50 3.51 -11.73
CA LEU A 277 6.54 3.68 -10.66
C LEU A 277 5.98 2.33 -10.21
N ASN A 278 5.78 2.21 -8.93
CA ASN A 278 5.08 1.11 -8.29
C ASN A 278 3.86 1.68 -7.55
N LEU A 279 2.68 1.16 -7.83
CA LEU A 279 1.43 1.51 -7.15
C LEU A 279 0.90 0.25 -6.46
N ASP A 280 0.86 0.25 -5.13
CA ASP A 280 0.39 -0.87 -4.30
C ASP A 280 1.04 -2.23 -4.67
N GLY A 281 2.30 -2.24 -5.09
CA GLY A 281 3.03 -3.45 -5.47
C GLY A 281 3.02 -3.79 -6.98
N GLU A 282 2.23 -3.09 -7.78
CA GLU A 282 2.12 -3.32 -9.23
C GLU A 282 2.81 -2.20 -10.04
N TYR A 283 3.13 -2.49 -11.31
CA TYR A 283 3.70 -1.48 -12.20
C TYR A 283 2.71 -0.37 -12.51
N GLY A 284 3.07 0.85 -12.16
CA GLY A 284 2.26 2.06 -12.26
C GLY A 284 2.62 2.98 -13.43
N GLY A 285 3.49 2.55 -14.36
CA GLY A 285 4.00 3.41 -15.44
C GLY A 285 5.34 4.05 -15.11
N ASP A 286 5.65 5.11 -15.84
CA ASP A 286 6.91 5.85 -15.75
C ASP A 286 6.67 7.34 -15.49
N SER A 287 7.64 8.01 -14.83
CA SER A 287 7.61 9.48 -14.73
C SER A 287 7.74 10.14 -16.13
N PRO A 288 7.20 11.35 -16.36
CA PRO A 288 6.61 12.25 -15.37
C PRO A 288 5.17 11.85 -14.99
N VAL A 289 4.87 11.99 -13.70
CA VAL A 289 3.61 11.58 -13.09
C VAL A 289 3.03 12.68 -12.21
N GLN A 290 1.71 12.72 -12.12
CA GLN A 290 0.97 13.49 -11.12
C GLN A 290 0.21 12.54 -10.22
N PHE A 291 0.27 12.78 -8.91
CA PHE A 291 -0.56 12.12 -7.91
C PHE A 291 -1.49 13.15 -7.27
N ASP A 292 -2.78 12.87 -7.25
CA ASP A 292 -3.79 13.65 -6.55
C ASP A 292 -4.40 12.78 -5.43
N ASN A 293 -4.46 13.30 -4.22
CA ASN A 293 -5.21 12.65 -3.14
C ASN A 293 -6.70 13.00 -3.30
N LEU A 294 -7.49 11.97 -3.56
CA LEU A 294 -8.94 12.09 -3.63
C LEU A 294 -9.52 11.90 -2.22
N LYS A 295 -9.66 13.01 -1.50
CA LYS A 295 -10.12 13.00 -0.11
C LYS A 295 -11.50 12.40 0.06
N GLY A 296 -11.64 11.45 1.00
CA GLY A 296 -12.91 10.81 1.36
C GLY A 296 -13.60 10.15 0.17
N HIS A 297 -12.82 9.57 -0.74
CA HIS A 297 -13.30 9.11 -2.04
C HIS A 297 -14.18 7.86 -1.98
N LEU A 298 -13.92 6.96 -1.00
CA LEU A 298 -14.65 5.72 -0.84
C LEU A 298 -15.23 5.59 0.57
N ASP A 299 -16.51 5.18 0.65
CA ASP A 299 -17.17 4.79 1.88
C ASP A 299 -16.84 3.34 2.21
N MET A 300 -16.12 3.10 3.30
CA MET A 300 -15.67 1.76 3.66
C MET A 300 -16.19 1.31 5.02
N TYR A 301 -16.67 0.06 5.09
CA TYR A 301 -17.00 -0.57 6.37
C TYR A 301 -15.74 -0.90 7.16
N VAL A 302 -15.67 -0.40 8.39
CA VAL A 302 -14.53 -0.54 9.29
C VAL A 302 -14.97 -0.80 10.73
N ASN A 303 -14.02 -1.13 11.58
CA ASN A 303 -14.21 -1.15 13.03
C ASN A 303 -13.52 0.08 13.63
N LEU A 304 -14.26 1.16 13.82
CA LEU A 304 -13.72 2.43 14.32
C LEU A 304 -13.14 2.29 15.73
N ASP A 305 -13.65 1.39 16.55
CA ASP A 305 -13.18 1.16 17.90
C ASP A 305 -11.74 0.61 17.89
N GLU A 306 -11.41 -0.23 16.93
CA GLU A 306 -10.07 -0.80 16.76
C GLU A 306 -9.11 0.16 16.04
N ILE A 307 -9.58 0.93 15.05
CA ILE A 307 -8.75 1.91 14.34
C ILE A 307 -8.25 2.99 15.30
N ASN A 308 -9.11 3.43 16.23
CA ASN A 308 -8.79 4.49 17.20
C ASN A 308 -8.07 3.97 18.46
N ASP A 309 -7.76 2.68 18.54
CA ASP A 309 -7.04 2.12 19.68
C ASP A 309 -5.52 2.31 19.48
N ASP A 310 -4.97 3.32 20.15
CA ASP A 310 -3.52 3.62 20.17
C ASP A 310 -2.69 2.53 20.88
N HIS A 311 -3.33 1.56 21.53
CA HIS A 311 -2.68 0.45 22.22
C HIS A 311 -2.58 -0.81 21.37
N TYR A 312 -2.90 -0.72 20.07
CA TYR A 312 -2.75 -1.85 19.19
C TYR A 312 -1.29 -2.31 19.12
N ILE A 313 -1.06 -3.51 19.61
CA ILE A 313 0.22 -4.23 19.44
C ILE A 313 0.09 -4.99 18.12
N GLY A 314 1.01 -4.74 17.17
CA GLY A 314 1.08 -5.46 15.89
C GLY A 314 0.99 -6.98 16.09
N ASP A 315 0.52 -7.71 15.08
CA ASP A 315 0.51 -9.17 15.15
C ASP A 315 1.95 -9.74 15.23
N GLU A 316 2.08 -11.05 15.54
CA GLU A 316 3.38 -11.72 15.70
C GLU A 316 4.29 -11.52 14.46
N GLU A 317 3.70 -11.42 13.27
CA GLU A 317 4.42 -11.22 12.02
C GLU A 317 5.02 -9.80 11.93
N THR A 318 4.25 -8.79 12.28
CA THR A 318 4.70 -7.38 12.37
C THR A 318 5.83 -7.23 13.40
N LEU A 319 5.68 -7.82 14.59
CA LEU A 319 6.72 -7.79 15.64
C LEU A 319 8.00 -8.52 15.19
N ALA A 320 7.88 -9.62 14.47
CA ALA A 320 9.03 -10.33 13.92
C ALA A 320 9.77 -9.50 12.86
N LEU A 321 9.04 -8.78 12.00
CA LEU A 321 9.61 -7.89 10.99
C LEU A 321 10.35 -6.71 11.64
N GLU A 322 9.77 -6.08 12.65
CA GLU A 322 10.40 -5.00 13.40
C GLU A 322 11.71 -5.47 14.08
N ALA A 323 11.71 -6.65 14.68
CA ALA A 323 12.89 -7.23 15.33
C ALA A 323 14.04 -7.52 14.35
N VAL A 324 13.71 -7.93 13.13
CA VAL A 324 14.71 -8.17 12.09
C VAL A 324 15.24 -6.86 11.51
N ALA A 325 14.38 -5.89 11.26
CA ALA A 325 14.79 -4.55 10.81
C ALA A 325 15.74 -3.90 11.84
N GLN A 326 15.47 -4.08 13.13
CA GLN A 326 16.33 -3.59 14.19
C GLN A 326 17.71 -4.26 14.21
N LYS A 327 17.79 -5.59 14.00
CA LYS A 327 19.06 -6.29 13.86
C LYS A 327 19.91 -5.78 12.72
N PHE A 328 19.31 -5.56 11.55
CA PHE A 328 20.04 -5.00 10.39
C PHE A 328 20.52 -3.58 10.65
N ALA A 329 19.75 -2.73 11.36
CA ALA A 329 20.20 -1.40 11.75
C ALA A 329 21.42 -1.44 12.69
N GLU A 330 21.42 -2.37 13.65
CA GLU A 330 22.55 -2.56 14.57
C GLU A 330 23.82 -3.05 13.83
N GLU A 331 23.67 -3.94 12.85
CA GLU A 331 24.77 -4.40 12.01
C GLU A 331 25.30 -3.30 11.08
N ALA A 332 24.41 -2.53 10.44
CA ALA A 332 24.79 -1.42 9.58
C ALA A 332 25.53 -0.31 10.36
N ASN A 333 25.11 0.00 11.59
CA ASN A 333 25.79 0.94 12.44
C ASN A 333 27.21 0.46 12.89
N LYS A 334 27.38 -0.84 13.13
CA LYS A 334 28.70 -1.39 13.46
C LYS A 334 29.70 -1.27 12.31
N ILE A 335 29.24 -1.51 11.07
CA ILE A 335 30.07 -1.37 9.86
C ILE A 335 30.50 0.11 9.69
N LYS A 336 29.58 1.04 9.97
CA LYS A 336 29.86 2.48 9.87
C LYS A 336 30.91 2.93 10.88
N ASP A 337 30.84 2.43 12.11
CA ASP A 337 31.82 2.71 13.17
C ASP A 337 33.20 2.10 12.87
N GLU A 338 33.25 0.95 12.19
CA GLU A 338 34.52 0.31 11.76
C GLU A 338 35.19 1.09 10.62
N ASP A 339 34.43 1.60 9.65
CA ASP A 339 34.97 2.41 8.54
C ASP A 339 35.46 3.82 9.00
N GLU A 340 34.87 4.41 10.04
CA GLU A 340 35.33 5.68 10.62
C GLU A 340 36.57 5.51 11.51
N THR A 341 36.86 4.32 12.00
CA THR A 341 38.06 4.04 12.82
C THR A 341 39.29 3.67 12.01
N ASP A 342 39.15 3.35 10.71
CA ASP A 342 40.25 3.02 9.79
C ASP A 342 40.70 4.21 8.93
N GLN A 343 40.17 5.42 9.14
CA GLN A 343 40.60 6.69 8.56
C GLN A 343 41.38 7.56 9.59
#